data_efb35ebe7c55dcea9a4f24cc9679377d
#
_entry.id   efb35ebe7c55dcea9a4f24cc9679377d
#
_cell.length_a   1.000
_cell.length_b   1.000
_cell.length_c   1.000
_cell.angle_alpha   90.00
_cell.angle_beta   90.00
_cell.angle_gamma   90.00
#
_symmetry.space_group_name_H-M   'P 1'
#
loop_
_entity.id
_entity.type
_entity.pdbx_description
1 polymer ?
#
loop_
_entity_poly.entity_id
_entity_poly.type
_entity_poly.pdbx_seq_one_letter_code
_entity_poly.pdbx_strand_id
1 'polypeptide(L)'
;RARKNMVLGYFDAKRMLYGLEGRVFYLDAPESEIYYFNRLLAEAPELLADIWPQLSETELFTAQMASCRRYTEEWFPKLAKALHLKEDWDYRELYLSLLEHLARQYKISRFKIYTPQELLLIIQRKRKRIFLDR
;
A
#
# COMPACT_ATOMS: atom_id res chain seq x y z
N ARG A 1 16.32 5.08 23.16
CA ARG A 1 16.36 6.18 22.19
C ARG A 1 17.56 6.10 21.25
N ALA A 2 18.76 5.97 21.78
CA ALA A 2 19.97 5.89 20.97
C ALA A 2 19.94 4.68 20.01
N ARG A 3 19.51 3.52 20.49
CA ARG A 3 19.41 2.30 19.70
C ARG A 3 18.38 2.45 18.57
N LYS A 4 17.23 3.06 18.84
CA LYS A 4 16.20 3.33 17.82
C LYS A 4 16.72 4.27 16.76
N ASN A 5 17.43 5.33 17.15
CA ASN A 5 18.01 6.30 16.22
C ASN A 5 19.10 5.66 15.35
N MET A 6 19.90 4.75 15.89
CA MET A 6 20.90 3.99 15.13
C MET A 6 20.25 3.10 14.08
N VAL A 7 19.18 2.40 14.44
CA VAL A 7 18.44 1.54 13.50
C VAL A 7 17.82 2.37 12.38
N LEU A 8 17.20 3.50 12.71
CA LEU A 8 16.63 4.42 11.71
C LEU A 8 17.71 4.94 10.75
N GLY A 9 18.85 5.36 11.29
CA GLY A 9 19.97 5.85 10.48
C GLY A 9 20.50 4.79 9.52
N TYR A 10 20.58 3.54 9.98
CA TYR A 10 21.01 2.41 9.15
C TYR A 10 20.07 2.17 7.97
N PHE A 11 18.75 2.14 8.22
CA PHE A 11 17.77 1.92 7.16
C PHE A 11 17.65 3.13 6.23
N ASP A 12 17.75 4.34 6.74
CA ASP A 12 17.74 5.55 5.92
C ASP A 12 18.96 5.60 4.98
N ALA A 13 20.13 5.19 5.46
CA ALA A 13 21.31 5.07 4.63
C ALA A 13 21.11 4.02 3.52
N LYS A 14 20.50 2.89 3.84
CA LYS A 14 20.17 1.86 2.84
C LYS A 14 19.16 2.38 1.82
N ARG A 15 18.18 3.18 2.24
CA ARG A 15 17.22 3.79 1.32
C ARG A 15 17.94 4.64 0.27
N MET A 16 18.90 5.45 0.68
CA MET A 16 19.69 6.29 -0.22
C MET A 16 20.58 5.47 -1.16
N LEU A 17 21.26 4.47 -0.61
CA LEU A 17 22.21 3.66 -1.37
C LEU A 17 21.54 2.75 -2.41
N TYR A 18 20.39 2.18 -2.08
CA TYR A 18 19.73 1.20 -2.93
C TYR A 18 18.48 1.75 -3.63
N GLY A 19 18.20 3.05 -3.48
CA GLY A 19 17.05 3.67 -4.13
C GLY A 19 15.72 3.10 -3.64
N LEU A 20 15.60 2.82 -2.34
CA LEU A 20 14.37 2.27 -1.78
C LEU A 20 13.27 3.32 -1.74
N GLU A 21 12.05 2.88 -1.98
CA GLU A 21 10.85 3.71 -1.97
C GLU A 21 10.16 3.67 -0.59
N GLY A 22 9.10 4.47 -0.45
CA GLY A 22 8.29 4.51 0.76
C GLY A 22 8.63 5.68 1.68
N ARG A 23 7.67 6.06 2.53
CA ARG A 23 7.82 7.15 3.50
C ARG A 23 8.22 6.66 4.88
N VAL A 24 7.60 5.57 5.31
CA VAL A 24 7.80 4.96 6.62
C VAL A 24 8.50 3.62 6.48
N PHE A 25 8.08 2.83 5.52
CA PHE A 25 8.67 1.53 5.21
C PHE A 25 9.79 1.68 4.20
N TYR A 26 10.61 0.65 4.09
CA TYR A 26 11.75 0.60 3.16
C TYR A 26 11.40 -0.44 2.09
N LEU A 27 11.02 0.05 0.90
CA LEU A 27 10.44 -0.78 -0.14
C LEU A 27 11.35 -0.89 -1.35
N ASP A 28 11.71 -2.11 -1.70
CA ASP A 28 12.41 -2.41 -2.95
C ASP A 28 11.36 -2.62 -4.04
N ALA A 29 11.11 -1.57 -4.81
CA ALA A 29 10.01 -1.49 -5.75
C ALA A 29 10.49 -0.97 -7.12
N PRO A 30 11.23 -1.81 -7.89
CA PRO A 30 11.85 -1.38 -9.14
C PRO A 30 10.92 -1.35 -10.35
N GLU A 31 9.69 -1.87 -10.24
CA GLU A 31 8.79 -2.00 -11.38
C GLU A 31 8.27 -0.65 -11.87
N SER A 32 7.70 -0.64 -13.07
CA SER A 32 7.16 0.57 -13.71
C SER A 32 5.80 0.97 -13.12
N GLU A 33 5.40 2.21 -13.40
CA GLU A 33 4.09 2.74 -13.01
C GLU A 33 2.94 1.88 -13.52
N ILE A 34 3.04 1.38 -14.77
CA ILE A 34 2.02 0.51 -15.37
C ILE A 34 1.84 -0.78 -14.58
N TYR A 35 2.93 -1.34 -14.09
CA TYR A 35 2.86 -2.54 -13.24
C TYR A 35 2.02 -2.26 -12.00
N TYR A 36 2.27 -1.16 -11.32
CA TYR A 36 1.54 -0.82 -10.09
C TYR A 36 0.08 -0.44 -10.35
N PHE A 37 -0.18 0.20 -11.48
CA PHE A 37 -1.56 0.48 -11.91
C PHE A 37 -2.34 -0.83 -12.09
N ASN A 38 -1.76 -1.82 -12.75
CA ASN A 38 -2.39 -3.12 -12.94
C ASN A 38 -2.61 -3.85 -11.61
N ARG A 39 -1.64 -3.74 -10.70
CA ARG A 39 -1.79 -4.31 -9.35
C ARG A 39 -2.90 -3.63 -8.56
N LEU A 40 -3.02 -2.32 -8.64
CA LEU A 40 -4.12 -1.59 -8.02
C LEU A 40 -5.48 -2.08 -8.52
N LEU A 41 -5.63 -2.21 -9.84
CA LEU A 41 -6.88 -2.68 -10.41
C LEU A 41 -7.23 -4.10 -9.95
N ALA A 42 -6.23 -4.98 -9.89
CA ALA A 42 -6.45 -6.37 -9.49
C ALA A 42 -6.80 -6.52 -8.01
N GLU A 43 -6.20 -5.70 -7.15
CA GLU A 43 -6.26 -5.84 -5.70
C GLU A 43 -7.20 -4.84 -5.02
N ALA A 44 -7.70 -3.85 -5.76
CA ALA A 44 -8.52 -2.79 -5.20
C ALA A 44 -9.73 -3.29 -4.38
N PRO A 45 -10.53 -4.27 -4.84
CA PRO A 45 -11.69 -4.70 -4.06
C PRO A 45 -11.32 -5.18 -2.66
N GLU A 46 -10.21 -5.89 -2.51
CA GLU A 46 -9.74 -6.37 -1.22
C GLU A 46 -9.16 -5.26 -0.36
N LEU A 47 -8.24 -4.47 -0.94
CA LEU A 47 -7.48 -3.48 -0.19
C LEU A 47 -8.32 -2.25 0.19
N LEU A 48 -9.20 -1.79 -0.69
CA LEU A 48 -10.03 -0.63 -0.43
C LEU A 48 -11.13 -0.90 0.58
N ALA A 49 -11.58 -2.14 0.71
CA ALA A 49 -12.55 -2.53 1.73
C ALA A 49 -12.02 -2.28 3.15
N ASP A 50 -10.72 -2.38 3.37
CA ASP A 50 -10.10 -2.08 4.66
C ASP A 50 -10.07 -0.58 4.98
N ILE A 51 -10.00 0.27 3.95
CA ILE A 51 -9.97 1.73 4.11
C ILE A 51 -11.39 2.29 4.22
N TRP A 52 -12.28 1.77 3.41
CA TRP A 52 -13.69 2.17 3.40
C TRP A 52 -14.59 0.98 3.75
N PRO A 53 -14.69 0.63 5.06
CA PRO A 53 -15.47 -0.55 5.47
C PRO A 53 -16.97 -0.46 5.15
N GLN A 54 -17.49 0.74 4.87
CA GLN A 54 -18.87 0.93 4.44
C GLN A 54 -19.11 0.42 3.01
N LEU A 55 -18.05 0.18 2.24
CA LEU A 55 -18.16 -0.42 0.91
C LEU A 55 -17.86 -1.91 1.00
N SER A 56 -18.77 -2.74 0.50
CA SER A 56 -18.53 -4.17 0.44
C SER A 56 -17.54 -4.49 -0.68
N GLU A 57 -16.82 -5.60 -0.53
CA GLU A 57 -15.95 -6.12 -1.59
C GLU A 57 -16.74 -6.37 -2.88
N THR A 58 -18.02 -6.80 -2.75
CA THR A 58 -18.91 -7.02 -3.87
C THR A 58 -19.17 -5.74 -4.66
N GLU A 59 -19.42 -4.63 -3.96
CA GLU A 59 -19.65 -3.34 -4.60
C GLU A 59 -18.40 -2.87 -5.34
N LEU A 60 -17.22 -2.99 -4.70
CA LEU A 60 -15.95 -2.62 -5.32
C LEU A 60 -15.63 -3.51 -6.52
N PHE A 61 -15.87 -4.80 -6.40
CA PHE A 61 -15.67 -5.76 -7.50
C PHE A 61 -16.59 -5.48 -8.68
N THR A 62 -17.88 -5.19 -8.40
CA THR A 62 -18.86 -4.84 -9.43
C THR A 62 -18.44 -3.57 -10.16
N ALA A 63 -17.96 -2.56 -9.43
CA ALA A 63 -17.44 -1.33 -10.02
C ALA A 63 -16.24 -1.60 -10.92
N GLN A 64 -15.34 -2.48 -10.50
CA GLN A 64 -14.18 -2.89 -11.28
C GLN A 64 -14.59 -3.57 -12.60
N MET A 65 -15.54 -4.50 -12.52
CA MET A 65 -16.04 -5.22 -13.70
C MET A 65 -16.82 -4.31 -14.65
N ALA A 66 -17.54 -3.34 -14.09
CA ALA A 66 -18.35 -2.42 -14.90
C ALA A 66 -17.50 -1.40 -15.66
N SER A 67 -16.43 -0.88 -15.02
CA SER A 67 -15.60 0.14 -15.65
C SER A 67 -14.31 0.44 -14.87
N CYS A 68 -13.18 0.10 -15.48
CA CYS A 68 -11.85 0.58 -15.10
C CYS A 68 -11.81 2.09 -14.90
N ARG A 69 -12.60 2.80 -15.71
CA ARG A 69 -12.73 4.22 -15.72
C ARG A 69 -13.20 4.79 -14.39
N ARG A 70 -14.16 4.10 -13.73
CA ARG A 70 -14.68 4.53 -12.43
C ARG A 70 -13.58 4.50 -11.36
N TYR A 71 -12.69 3.50 -11.39
CA TYR A 71 -11.55 3.47 -10.49
C TYR A 71 -10.60 4.63 -10.73
N THR A 72 -10.23 4.88 -12.00
CA THR A 72 -9.25 5.91 -12.34
C THR A 72 -9.78 7.33 -12.15
N GLU A 73 -11.06 7.57 -12.41
CA GLU A 73 -11.64 8.91 -12.32
C GLU A 73 -12.19 9.25 -10.95
N GLU A 74 -12.61 8.27 -10.18
CA GLU A 74 -13.31 8.52 -8.91
C GLU A 74 -12.55 7.95 -7.72
N TRP A 75 -12.30 6.63 -7.68
CA TRP A 75 -11.79 5.97 -6.48
C TRP A 75 -10.32 6.24 -6.21
N PHE A 76 -9.47 6.17 -7.23
CA PHE A 76 -8.04 6.39 -7.04
C PHE A 76 -7.69 7.83 -6.65
N PRO A 77 -8.31 8.86 -7.25
CA PRO A 77 -8.12 10.24 -6.76
C PRO A 77 -8.60 10.43 -5.32
N LYS A 78 -9.71 9.81 -4.92
CA LYS A 78 -10.18 9.85 -3.53
C LYS A 78 -9.20 9.17 -2.58
N LEU A 79 -8.64 8.04 -3.00
CA LEU A 79 -7.64 7.32 -2.22
C LEU A 79 -6.37 8.15 -2.05
N ALA A 80 -5.88 8.76 -3.13
CA ALA A 80 -4.70 9.63 -3.08
C ALA A 80 -4.90 10.77 -2.07
N LYS A 81 -6.09 11.36 -2.07
CA LYS A 81 -6.44 12.43 -1.14
C LYS A 81 -6.51 11.93 0.31
N ALA A 82 -7.11 10.76 0.52
CA ALA A 82 -7.20 10.14 1.83
C ALA A 82 -5.83 9.78 2.40
N LEU A 83 -4.88 9.41 1.54
CA LEU A 83 -3.50 9.10 1.91
C LEU A 83 -2.59 10.34 1.94
N HIS A 84 -3.14 11.52 1.72
CA HIS A 84 -2.41 12.81 1.73
C HIS A 84 -1.27 12.89 0.72
N LEU A 85 -1.47 12.32 -0.47
CA LEU A 85 -0.50 12.43 -1.55
C LEU A 85 -0.55 13.82 -2.19
N LYS A 86 0.57 14.25 -2.77
CA LYS A 86 0.64 15.51 -3.51
C LYS A 86 -0.12 15.38 -4.83
N GLU A 87 -0.46 16.51 -5.46
CA GLU A 87 -1.22 16.52 -6.72
C GLU A 87 -0.53 15.81 -7.88
N ASP A 88 0.80 15.74 -7.85
CA ASP A 88 1.61 15.08 -8.87
C ASP A 88 1.86 13.58 -8.61
N TRP A 89 1.01 12.96 -7.79
CA TRP A 89 1.15 11.53 -7.48
C TRP A 89 1.07 10.67 -8.74
N ASP A 90 1.81 9.55 -8.74
CA ASP A 90 1.67 8.52 -9.76
C ASP A 90 1.11 7.23 -9.16
N TYR A 91 0.84 6.23 -9.99
CA TYR A 91 0.25 4.97 -9.54
C TYR A 91 1.21 4.14 -8.70
N ARG A 92 2.53 4.28 -8.90
CA ARG A 92 3.51 3.66 -8.01
C ARG A 92 3.37 4.23 -6.60
N GLU A 93 3.39 5.53 -6.47
CA GLU A 93 3.26 6.21 -5.19
C GLU A 93 1.94 5.85 -4.52
N LEU A 94 0.85 5.82 -5.28
CA LEU A 94 -0.46 5.46 -4.76
C LEU A 94 -0.48 4.03 -4.21
N TYR A 95 0.02 3.07 -4.97
CA TYR A 95 0.06 1.67 -4.55
C TYR A 95 0.93 1.46 -3.32
N LEU A 96 2.15 2.01 -3.33
CA LEU A 96 3.08 1.87 -2.20
C LEU A 96 2.55 2.56 -0.95
N SER A 97 1.94 3.74 -1.08
CA SER A 97 1.34 4.44 0.06
C SER A 97 0.15 3.68 0.64
N LEU A 98 -0.64 3.03 -0.20
CA LEU A 98 -1.73 2.15 0.23
C LEU A 98 -1.19 0.98 1.05
N LEU A 99 -0.15 0.30 0.57
CA LEU A 99 0.48 -0.79 1.30
C LEU A 99 1.06 -0.33 2.63
N GLU A 100 1.72 0.83 2.66
CA GLU A 100 2.26 1.39 3.90
C GLU A 100 1.16 1.71 4.92
N HIS A 101 0.06 2.27 4.44
CA HIS A 101 -1.10 2.57 5.31
C HIS A 101 -1.64 1.30 5.95
N LEU A 102 -1.85 0.24 5.17
CA LEU A 102 -2.34 -1.03 5.67
C LEU A 102 -1.33 -1.72 6.57
N ALA A 103 -0.05 -1.66 6.22
CA ALA A 103 1.01 -2.24 7.04
C ALA A 103 1.08 -1.58 8.42
N ARG A 104 0.89 -0.28 8.49
CA ARG A 104 0.83 0.44 9.76
C ARG A 104 -0.42 0.06 10.55
N GLN A 105 -1.55 -0.05 9.87
CA GLN A 105 -2.82 -0.47 10.50
C GLN A 105 -2.70 -1.85 11.15
N TYR A 106 -2.02 -2.78 10.49
CA TYR A 106 -1.79 -4.13 11.00
C TYR A 106 -0.51 -4.26 11.84
N LYS A 107 0.15 -3.14 12.16
CA LYS A 107 1.33 -3.09 13.05
C LYS A 107 2.49 -3.95 12.57
N ILE A 108 2.75 -3.93 11.27
CA ILE A 108 3.88 -4.63 10.67
C ILE A 108 5.16 -3.83 10.93
N SER A 109 6.26 -4.51 11.29
CA SER A 109 7.53 -3.86 11.55
C SER A 109 8.07 -3.14 10.32
N ARG A 110 8.51 -1.88 10.49
CA ARG A 110 9.11 -1.08 9.43
C ARG A 110 10.62 -1.28 9.29
N PHE A 111 11.25 -1.98 10.25
CA PHE A 111 12.70 -2.16 10.28
C PHE A 111 13.13 -3.43 9.53
N LYS A 112 12.69 -3.51 8.28
CA LYS A 112 13.05 -4.56 7.33
C LYS A 112 12.83 -4.02 5.93
N ILE A 113 13.61 -4.48 4.97
CA ILE A 113 13.42 -4.15 3.57
C ILE A 113 12.43 -5.15 2.98
N TYR A 114 11.33 -4.65 2.43
CA TYR A 114 10.28 -5.47 1.81
C TYR A 114 10.20 -5.19 0.31
N THR A 115 9.86 -6.22 -0.45
CA THR A 115 9.25 -5.99 -1.76
C THR A 115 7.75 -5.73 -1.56
N PRO A 116 7.07 -5.04 -2.48
CA PRO A 116 5.62 -4.86 -2.36
C PRO A 116 4.85 -6.17 -2.24
N GLN A 117 5.28 -7.21 -2.96
CA GLN A 117 4.65 -8.53 -2.92
C GLN A 117 4.77 -9.17 -1.53
N GLU A 118 5.96 -9.10 -0.92
CA GLU A 118 6.19 -9.61 0.44
C GLU A 118 5.32 -8.90 1.45
N LEU A 119 5.27 -7.57 1.37
CA LEU A 119 4.47 -6.75 2.29
C LEU A 119 2.98 -7.06 2.15
N LEU A 120 2.50 -7.18 0.92
CA LEU A 120 1.11 -7.55 0.64
C LEU A 120 0.76 -8.90 1.26
N LEU A 121 1.63 -9.91 1.09
CA LEU A 121 1.39 -11.23 1.68
C LEU A 121 1.30 -11.18 3.20
N ILE A 122 2.15 -10.39 3.85
CA ILE A 122 2.11 -10.22 5.31
C ILE A 122 0.82 -9.54 5.74
N ILE A 123 0.38 -8.52 5.02
CA ILE A 123 -0.89 -7.81 5.26
C ILE A 123 -2.06 -8.80 5.15
N GLN A 124 -2.10 -9.59 4.09
CA GLN A 124 -3.16 -10.56 3.86
C GLN A 124 -3.21 -11.63 4.94
N ARG A 125 -2.05 -12.13 5.39
CA ARG A 125 -1.98 -13.11 6.47
C ARG A 125 -2.49 -12.54 7.79
N LYS A 126 -2.11 -11.32 8.13
CA LYS A 126 -2.56 -10.67 9.37
C LYS A 126 -4.06 -10.36 9.32
N ARG A 127 -4.55 -9.90 8.18
CA ARG A 127 -5.98 -9.66 7.96
C ARG A 127 -6.78 -10.93 8.17
N LYS A 128 -6.35 -12.04 7.58
CA LYS A 128 -7.00 -13.35 7.70
C LYS A 128 -6.99 -13.84 9.16
N ARG A 129 -5.89 -13.65 9.87
CA ARG A 129 -5.77 -14.01 11.28
C ARG A 129 -6.76 -13.26 12.16
N ILE A 130 -6.90 -11.96 11.96
CA ILE A 130 -7.85 -11.11 12.69
C ILE A 130 -9.29 -11.58 12.43
N PHE A 131 -9.61 -11.94 11.19
CA PHE A 131 -10.92 -12.47 10.81
C PHE A 131 -11.23 -13.80 11.51
N LEU A 132 -10.25 -14.68 11.63
CA LEU A 132 -10.43 -16.00 12.24
C LEU A 132 -10.55 -15.93 13.77
N ASP A 133 -9.93 -14.93 14.40
CA ASP A 133 -9.94 -14.74 15.85
C ASP A 133 -11.23 -14.04 16.35
N ARG A 134 -12.12 -13.66 15.45
CA ARG A 134 -13.44 -13.13 15.76
C ARG A 134 -14.47 -14.26 15.75
#